data_1d27338894f27708868ce84b6064e2b4
#
_entry.id   1d27338894f27708868ce84b6064e2b4
#
_cell.length_a   1.000
_cell.length_b   1.000
_cell.length_c   1.000
_cell.angle_alpha   90.00
_cell.angle_beta   90.00
_cell.angle_gamma   90.00
#
_symmetry.space_group_name_H-M   'P 1'
#
loop_
_entity.id
_entity.type
_entity.pdbx_description
1 polymer ?
#
loop_
_entity_poly.entity_id
_entity_poly.type
_entity_poly.pdbx_seq_one_letter_code
_entity_poly.pdbx_strand_id
1 'polypeptide(L)'
;NDGGVTTTVATLDGATGTLQMSADLLNAQADGVGNIGSSSVGFNTIHAKATSAQYADLAERFEADVAYPAGTVVELGGAKEITVAQQDLTDAVFGVISTQAAYLMNGSAGSNETHPPIAMSGRVPVRVIGSVTKGDRLVSAGNGLARSAKQGEANAFNVIGRALTAKTTVEEGTVEAIVTISN
;
A
#
# COMPACT_ATOMS: atom_id res chain seq x y z
N ASN A 1 -24.11 -35.94 -7.06
CA ASN A 1 -24.43 -36.80 -8.19
C ASN A 1 -25.71 -36.30 -8.82
N ASP A 2 -25.59 -35.64 -9.95
CA ASP A 2 -26.65 -34.91 -10.69
C ASP A 2 -27.46 -35.78 -11.65
N GLY A 3 -27.68 -37.02 -11.29
CA GLY A 3 -28.53 -37.96 -12.08
C GLY A 3 -27.84 -38.48 -13.36
N GLY A 4 -26.53 -38.53 -13.41
CA GLY A 4 -25.75 -39.16 -14.50
C GLY A 4 -25.35 -38.24 -15.64
N VAL A 5 -25.55 -36.92 -15.53
CA VAL A 5 -24.97 -35.95 -16.47
C VAL A 5 -23.52 -35.65 -16.03
N THR A 6 -22.56 -36.03 -16.87
CA THR A 6 -21.16 -35.69 -16.63
C THR A 6 -20.85 -34.34 -17.22
N THR A 7 -20.55 -33.34 -16.36
CA THR A 7 -20.09 -32.02 -16.77
C THR A 7 -18.59 -31.92 -16.51
N THR A 8 -17.82 -31.70 -17.57
CA THR A 8 -16.39 -31.43 -17.43
C THR A 8 -16.18 -29.99 -16.99
N VAL A 9 -15.70 -29.78 -15.76
CA VAL A 9 -15.42 -28.44 -15.19
C VAL A 9 -13.94 -28.06 -15.29
N ALA A 10 -13.06 -29.04 -15.44
CA ALA A 10 -11.63 -28.81 -15.62
C ALA A 10 -10.99 -29.90 -16.49
N THR A 11 -10.03 -29.53 -17.32
CA THR A 11 -9.24 -30.44 -18.13
C THR A 11 -7.74 -30.13 -17.96
N LEU A 12 -6.94 -31.14 -17.64
CA LEU A 12 -5.49 -31.05 -17.66
C LEU A 12 -4.99 -31.72 -18.95
N ASP A 13 -4.46 -30.92 -19.86
CA ASP A 13 -3.85 -31.38 -21.09
C ASP A 13 -2.34 -31.60 -20.88
N GLY A 14 -1.92 -32.87 -20.81
CA GLY A 14 -0.54 -33.22 -20.58
C GLY A 14 0.39 -32.96 -21.77
N ALA A 15 -0.15 -32.85 -22.99
CA ALA A 15 0.63 -32.53 -24.17
C ALA A 15 1.04 -31.05 -24.25
N THR A 16 0.13 -30.18 -23.83
CA THR A 16 0.35 -28.71 -23.81
C THR A 16 0.73 -28.17 -22.45
N GLY A 17 0.58 -28.95 -21.37
CA GLY A 17 0.78 -28.53 -20.00
C GLY A 17 -0.26 -27.50 -19.51
N THR A 18 -1.47 -27.46 -20.12
CA THR A 18 -2.52 -26.50 -19.78
C THR A 18 -3.57 -27.08 -18.86
N LEU A 19 -4.04 -26.28 -17.90
CA LEU A 19 -5.26 -26.52 -17.13
C LEU A 19 -6.36 -25.57 -17.66
N GLN A 20 -7.41 -26.17 -18.24
CA GLN A 20 -8.60 -25.43 -18.71
C GLN A 20 -9.75 -25.64 -17.74
N MET A 21 -10.43 -24.56 -17.36
CA MET A 21 -11.58 -24.59 -16.49
C MET A 21 -12.78 -23.90 -17.16
N SER A 22 -13.96 -24.51 -17.05
CA SER A 22 -15.24 -23.96 -17.51
C SER A 22 -16.11 -23.40 -16.37
N ALA A 23 -15.56 -23.35 -15.15
CA ALA A 23 -16.20 -22.84 -13.96
C ALA A 23 -15.20 -22.04 -13.10
N ASP A 24 -15.67 -21.49 -11.99
CA ASP A 24 -14.85 -20.72 -11.06
C ASP A 24 -13.76 -21.58 -10.40
N LEU A 25 -12.60 -20.98 -10.18
CA LEU A 25 -11.55 -21.51 -9.30
C LEU A 25 -11.73 -20.90 -7.91
N LEU A 26 -12.31 -21.65 -6.97
CA LEU A 26 -12.57 -21.19 -5.62
C LEU A 26 -11.49 -21.69 -4.65
N ASN A 27 -11.06 -20.81 -3.74
CA ASN A 27 -10.25 -21.21 -2.61
C ASN A 27 -11.13 -21.96 -1.59
N ALA A 28 -10.80 -23.22 -1.29
CA ALA A 28 -11.53 -24.05 -0.32
C ALA A 28 -11.04 -23.83 1.13
N GLN A 29 -10.07 -22.97 1.34
CA GLN A 29 -9.53 -22.61 2.66
C GLN A 29 -10.23 -21.35 3.23
N ALA A 30 -9.75 -20.90 4.39
CA ALA A 30 -10.21 -19.64 4.97
C ALA A 30 -9.80 -18.45 4.10
N ASP A 31 -10.47 -17.31 4.30
CA ASP A 31 -10.14 -16.05 3.64
C ASP A 31 -8.68 -15.65 3.88
N GLY A 32 -8.00 -15.21 2.81
CA GLY A 32 -6.58 -14.85 2.84
C GLY A 32 -5.59 -16.00 2.94
N VAL A 33 -6.03 -17.26 2.79
CA VAL A 33 -5.16 -18.45 2.80
C VAL A 33 -4.98 -18.98 1.38
N GLY A 34 -3.75 -19.37 1.05
CA GLY A 34 -3.39 -19.88 -0.28
C GLY A 34 -3.01 -18.78 -1.28
N ASN A 35 -2.13 -19.14 -2.21
CA ASN A 35 -1.58 -18.24 -3.22
C ASN A 35 -1.66 -18.86 -4.61
N ILE A 36 -1.65 -18.02 -5.64
CA ILE A 36 -1.37 -18.42 -7.02
C ILE A 36 0.08 -18.04 -7.31
N GLY A 37 0.96 -19.03 -7.36
CA GLY A 37 2.41 -18.83 -7.38
C GLY A 37 3.03 -18.64 -5.98
N SER A 38 4.27 -18.23 -5.93
CA SER A 38 5.01 -17.92 -4.70
C SER A 38 5.87 -16.69 -4.88
N SER A 39 6.48 -16.19 -3.79
CA SER A 39 7.40 -15.04 -3.85
C SER A 39 8.65 -15.29 -4.70
N SER A 40 9.03 -16.54 -4.91
CA SER A 40 10.21 -16.94 -5.70
C SER A 40 9.85 -17.53 -7.07
N VAL A 41 8.61 -18.01 -7.26
CA VAL A 41 8.14 -18.61 -8.51
C VAL A 41 6.72 -18.09 -8.81
N GLY A 42 6.66 -16.99 -9.53
CA GLY A 42 5.42 -16.36 -9.98
C GLY A 42 4.98 -16.81 -11.36
N PHE A 43 3.74 -16.53 -11.73
CA PHE A 43 3.29 -16.61 -13.11
C PHE A 43 3.82 -15.42 -13.90
N ASN A 44 4.22 -15.66 -15.16
CA ASN A 44 4.72 -14.58 -16.02
C ASN A 44 3.66 -13.50 -16.26
N THR A 45 2.43 -13.91 -16.56
CA THR A 45 1.32 -12.98 -16.84
C THR A 45 -0.01 -13.57 -16.41
N ILE A 46 -0.90 -12.74 -15.86
CA ILE A 46 -2.30 -13.07 -15.58
C ILE A 46 -3.20 -12.19 -16.45
N HIS A 47 -3.91 -12.77 -17.43
CA HIS A 47 -4.90 -12.08 -18.25
C HIS A 47 -6.28 -12.20 -17.60
N ALA A 48 -6.79 -11.09 -17.06
CA ALA A 48 -8.12 -11.01 -16.44
C ALA A 48 -8.83 -9.72 -16.85
N LYS A 49 -10.18 -9.76 -16.93
CA LYS A 49 -10.97 -8.56 -17.23
C LYS A 49 -11.04 -7.59 -16.06
N ALA A 50 -11.03 -8.11 -14.86
CA ALA A 50 -11.06 -7.33 -13.62
C ALA A 50 -10.36 -8.06 -12.49
N THR A 51 -9.81 -7.29 -11.57
CA THR A 51 -9.29 -7.77 -10.28
C THR A 51 -9.94 -6.97 -9.16
N SER A 52 -10.15 -7.61 -8.01
CA SER A 52 -10.58 -6.97 -6.78
C SER A 52 -9.45 -7.07 -5.77
N ALA A 53 -9.16 -5.98 -5.08
CA ALA A 53 -8.16 -5.93 -4.02
C ALA A 53 -8.82 -5.59 -2.69
N GLN A 54 -8.41 -6.28 -1.62
CA GLN A 54 -8.90 -6.02 -0.26
C GLN A 54 -8.36 -4.72 0.32
N TYR A 55 -7.13 -4.37 -0.04
CA TYR A 55 -6.45 -3.13 0.37
C TYR A 55 -6.52 -2.10 -0.76
N ALA A 56 -6.18 -0.85 -0.47
CA ALA A 56 -6.54 0.25 -1.35
C ALA A 56 -5.38 1.20 -1.67
N ASP A 57 -4.12 0.75 -1.51
CA ASP A 57 -2.95 1.55 -1.83
C ASP A 57 -2.01 0.87 -2.81
N LEU A 58 -1.34 1.69 -3.59
CA LEU A 58 -0.26 1.34 -4.49
C LEU A 58 1.06 1.69 -3.81
N ALA A 59 1.90 0.68 -3.59
CA ALA A 59 3.18 0.86 -2.93
C ALA A 59 4.33 0.16 -3.66
N GLU A 60 5.54 0.63 -3.41
CA GLU A 60 6.78 0.01 -3.85
C GLU A 60 7.74 -0.11 -2.67
N ARG A 61 8.62 -1.13 -2.68
CA ARG A 61 9.65 -1.28 -1.66
C ARG A 61 10.87 -0.46 -2.00
N PHE A 62 11.32 0.35 -1.03
CA PHE A 62 12.54 1.15 -1.07
C PHE A 62 13.45 0.85 0.10
N GLU A 63 14.77 0.87 -0.12
CA GLU A 63 15.75 0.66 0.95
C GLU A 63 15.74 1.85 1.93
N ALA A 64 15.40 1.56 3.19
CA ALA A 64 15.37 2.55 4.26
C ALA A 64 16.69 2.57 5.03
N ASP A 65 17.11 3.75 5.49
CA ASP A 65 18.35 3.92 6.27
C ASP A 65 18.24 3.28 7.67
N VAL A 66 17.04 3.21 8.24
CA VAL A 66 16.70 2.45 9.45
C VAL A 66 15.27 1.88 9.35
N ALA A 67 14.90 1.01 10.27
CA ALA A 67 13.52 0.52 10.36
C ALA A 67 12.58 1.61 10.87
N TYR A 68 11.49 1.86 10.15
CA TYR A 68 10.46 2.84 10.49
C TYR A 68 9.10 2.15 10.69
N PRO A 69 8.27 2.63 11.63
CA PRO A 69 6.92 2.09 11.79
C PRO A 69 6.01 2.47 10.61
N ALA A 70 4.99 1.65 10.36
CA ALA A 70 3.94 1.97 9.38
C ALA A 70 3.27 3.31 9.68
N GLY A 71 2.82 4.00 8.64
CA GLY A 71 2.24 5.34 8.75
C GLY A 71 3.25 6.48 8.80
N THR A 72 4.56 6.18 8.82
CA THR A 72 5.61 7.20 8.81
C THR A 72 5.68 7.88 7.45
N VAL A 73 5.75 9.21 7.45
CA VAL A 73 5.98 10.04 6.26
C VAL A 73 7.46 10.02 5.93
N VAL A 74 7.79 9.73 4.67
CA VAL A 74 9.17 9.60 4.20
C VAL A 74 9.48 10.57 3.06
N GLU A 75 10.78 10.86 2.89
CA GLU A 75 11.37 11.61 1.79
C GLU A 75 12.49 10.80 1.14
N LEU A 76 12.83 11.12 -0.10
CA LEU A 76 13.99 10.54 -0.78
C LEU A 76 15.27 11.09 -0.15
N GLY A 77 16.24 10.22 0.13
CA GLY A 77 17.55 10.62 0.66
C GLY A 77 17.91 9.88 1.94
N GLY A 78 18.75 10.53 2.76
CA GLY A 78 19.39 9.88 3.89
C GLY A 78 20.63 9.06 3.46
N ALA A 79 20.92 7.99 4.19
CA ALA A 79 22.04 7.10 3.88
C ALA A 79 21.68 6.03 2.83
N LYS A 80 20.40 5.86 2.55
CA LYS A 80 19.82 4.90 1.61
C LYS A 80 18.86 5.60 0.64
N GLU A 81 17.89 4.87 0.07
CA GLU A 81 16.92 5.44 -0.87
C GLU A 81 15.94 6.39 -0.19
N ILE A 82 15.49 6.01 1.03
CA ILE A 82 14.50 6.78 1.79
C ILE A 82 14.95 7.02 3.24
N THR A 83 14.49 8.14 3.77
CA THR A 83 14.57 8.51 5.19
C THR A 83 13.24 9.13 5.66
N VAL A 84 13.09 9.41 6.94
CA VAL A 84 11.90 10.14 7.45
C VAL A 84 11.86 11.55 6.88
N ALA A 85 10.67 12.08 6.59
CA ALA A 85 10.48 13.49 6.32
C ALA A 85 10.90 14.31 7.54
N GLN A 86 12.01 15.05 7.44
CA GLN A 86 12.71 15.64 8.57
C GLN A 86 12.14 16.98 8.99
N GLN A 87 11.65 17.77 8.05
CA GLN A 87 11.26 19.15 8.28
C GLN A 87 9.74 19.33 8.21
N ASP A 88 9.24 20.27 9.02
CA ASP A 88 7.87 20.77 8.87
C ASP A 88 7.71 21.44 7.49
N LEU A 89 6.62 21.14 6.81
CA LEU A 89 6.29 21.68 5.48
C LEU A 89 7.30 21.37 4.38
N THR A 90 8.13 20.32 4.53
CA THR A 90 9.07 19.94 3.46
C THR A 90 8.33 19.66 2.14
N ASP A 91 8.88 20.14 1.04
CA ASP A 91 8.44 19.83 -0.33
C ASP A 91 9.05 18.51 -0.85
N ALA A 92 9.91 17.84 -0.04
CA ALA A 92 10.57 16.59 -0.40
C ALA A 92 9.76 15.34 -0.04
N VAL A 93 8.49 15.48 0.38
CA VAL A 93 7.63 14.33 0.74
C VAL A 93 7.51 13.38 -0.43
N PHE A 94 7.85 12.10 -0.20
CA PHE A 94 7.84 11.06 -1.22
C PHE A 94 6.71 10.04 -1.03
N GLY A 95 6.32 9.74 0.19
CA GLY A 95 5.26 8.77 0.46
C GLY A 95 5.01 8.51 1.94
N VAL A 96 4.23 7.47 2.20
CA VAL A 96 3.90 7.01 3.57
C VAL A 96 4.13 5.51 3.64
N ILE A 97 4.77 5.02 4.70
CA ILE A 97 4.96 3.58 4.90
C ILE A 97 3.61 2.90 5.07
N SER A 98 3.28 2.00 4.14
CA SER A 98 2.05 1.21 4.14
C SER A 98 2.07 0.13 5.21
N THR A 99 0.90 -0.24 5.71
CA THR A 99 0.73 -1.44 6.54
C THR A 99 0.63 -2.70 5.69
N GLN A 100 -0.13 -2.63 4.58
CA GLN A 100 -0.35 -3.75 3.67
C GLN A 100 -0.90 -3.21 2.34
N ALA A 101 -0.06 -3.16 1.33
CA ALA A 101 -0.42 -2.63 0.02
C ALA A 101 -1.39 -3.55 -0.73
N ALA A 102 -2.33 -2.95 -1.46
CA ALA A 102 -3.19 -3.66 -2.41
C ALA A 102 -2.39 -4.14 -3.62
N TYR A 103 -1.47 -3.32 -4.07
CA TYR A 103 -0.53 -3.64 -5.13
C TYR A 103 0.89 -3.25 -4.69
N LEU A 104 1.77 -4.26 -4.58
CA LEU A 104 3.14 -4.07 -4.11
C LEU A 104 4.13 -4.31 -5.26
N MET A 105 4.83 -3.26 -5.64
CA MET A 105 5.95 -3.32 -6.57
C MET A 105 7.25 -3.64 -5.83
N ASN A 106 8.23 -4.19 -6.55
CA ASN A 106 9.55 -4.54 -6.02
C ASN A 106 9.48 -5.44 -4.76
N GLY A 107 8.47 -6.33 -4.70
CA GLY A 107 8.12 -7.09 -3.48
C GLY A 107 9.23 -7.98 -2.93
N SER A 108 10.21 -8.38 -3.75
CA SER A 108 11.36 -9.23 -3.36
C SER A 108 12.61 -8.46 -2.92
N ALA A 109 12.59 -7.11 -2.90
CA ALA A 109 13.77 -6.28 -2.57
C ALA A 109 14.29 -6.51 -1.15
N GLY A 110 13.39 -6.76 -0.19
CA GLY A 110 13.76 -7.00 1.20
C GLY A 110 12.57 -7.11 2.14
N SER A 111 12.83 -7.08 3.44
CA SER A 111 11.80 -7.14 4.48
C SER A 111 11.20 -5.75 4.77
N ASN A 112 10.14 -5.70 5.59
CA ASN A 112 9.56 -4.42 6.02
C ASN A 112 10.50 -3.57 6.89
N GLU A 113 11.49 -4.18 7.52
CA GLU A 113 12.48 -3.50 8.35
C GLU A 113 13.56 -2.81 7.49
N THR A 114 13.91 -3.42 6.35
CA THR A 114 14.98 -2.91 5.48
C THR A 114 14.44 -2.22 4.23
N HIS A 115 13.33 -2.70 3.69
CA HIS A 115 12.67 -2.19 2.48
C HIS A 115 11.16 -2.08 2.72
N PRO A 116 10.71 -1.14 3.56
CA PRO A 116 9.29 -0.97 3.82
C PRO A 116 8.52 -0.63 2.52
N PRO A 117 7.25 -1.05 2.40
CA PRO A 117 6.40 -0.63 1.29
C PRO A 117 6.00 0.83 1.45
N ILE A 118 6.33 1.66 0.48
CA ILE A 118 5.99 3.09 0.47
C ILE A 118 4.77 3.30 -0.40
N ALA A 119 3.65 3.69 0.21
CA ALA A 119 2.44 4.08 -0.49
C ALA A 119 2.62 5.47 -1.12
N MET A 120 2.46 5.53 -2.43
CA MET A 120 2.49 6.76 -3.22
C MET A 120 1.08 7.22 -3.58
N SER A 121 0.11 6.32 -3.54
CA SER A 121 -1.30 6.62 -3.81
C SER A 121 -2.22 5.61 -3.11
N GLY A 122 -3.36 6.10 -2.63
CA GLY A 122 -4.41 5.26 -2.06
C GLY A 122 -4.66 5.50 -0.57
N ARG A 123 -5.41 4.60 0.04
CA ARG A 123 -5.82 4.71 1.44
C ARG A 123 -4.79 4.03 2.34
N VAL A 124 -4.20 4.80 3.25
CA VAL A 124 -3.25 4.30 4.25
C VAL A 124 -3.46 4.97 5.61
N PRO A 125 -3.13 4.32 6.73
CA PRO A 125 -2.98 4.99 8.01
C PRO A 125 -1.74 5.88 7.98
N VAL A 126 -1.88 7.14 8.43
CA VAL A 126 -0.80 8.13 8.51
C VAL A 126 -0.61 8.54 9.95
N ARG A 127 0.63 8.50 10.44
CA ARG A 127 0.99 9.00 11.78
C ARG A 127 0.96 10.52 11.78
N VAL A 128 0.24 11.07 12.74
CA VAL A 128 0.00 12.53 12.82
C VAL A 128 0.23 13.06 14.23
N ILE A 129 0.62 14.32 14.33
CA ILE A 129 0.67 15.11 15.55
C ILE A 129 -0.37 16.23 15.50
N GLY A 130 -0.93 16.60 16.65
CA GLY A 130 -1.99 17.60 16.71
C GLY A 130 -3.37 17.06 16.33
N SER A 131 -4.39 17.89 16.45
CA SER A 131 -5.75 17.57 16.02
C SER A 131 -5.86 17.57 14.50
N VAL A 132 -6.66 16.65 13.97
CA VAL A 132 -6.93 16.51 12.54
C VAL A 132 -8.44 16.39 12.35
N THR A 133 -9.00 17.16 11.43
CA THR A 133 -10.40 17.06 11.04
C THR A 133 -10.53 16.28 9.73
N LYS A 134 -11.60 15.52 9.59
CA LYS A 134 -11.88 14.84 8.32
C LYS A 134 -11.92 15.84 7.16
N GLY A 135 -11.17 15.54 6.10
CA GLY A 135 -11.02 16.40 4.92
C GLY A 135 -9.83 17.35 4.96
N ASP A 136 -9.13 17.48 6.11
CA ASP A 136 -7.92 18.31 6.19
C ASP A 136 -6.86 17.82 5.20
N ARG A 137 -6.13 18.76 4.62
CA ARG A 137 -4.88 18.46 3.92
C ARG A 137 -3.81 18.15 4.95
N LEU A 138 -3.08 17.06 4.72
CA LEU A 138 -1.96 16.65 5.56
C LEU A 138 -0.65 17.10 4.91
N VAL A 139 0.21 17.68 5.73
CA VAL A 139 1.57 18.11 5.38
C VAL A 139 2.54 17.53 6.40
N SER A 140 3.84 17.48 6.07
CA SER A 140 4.86 17.04 7.03
C SER A 140 4.86 17.96 8.26
N ALA A 141 4.95 17.35 9.44
CA ALA A 141 5.26 18.02 10.71
C ALA A 141 6.74 17.82 11.14
N GLY A 142 7.54 17.18 10.27
CA GLY A 142 8.86 16.69 10.60
C GLY A 142 8.86 15.36 11.39
N ASN A 143 10.04 14.76 11.52
CA ASN A 143 10.24 13.51 12.25
C ASN A 143 9.34 12.34 11.81
N GLY A 144 9.00 12.30 10.51
CA GLY A 144 8.14 11.26 9.95
C GLY A 144 6.66 11.35 10.32
N LEU A 145 6.23 12.45 10.90
CA LEU A 145 4.84 12.72 11.26
C LEU A 145 4.20 13.68 10.26
N ALA A 146 2.88 13.57 10.12
CA ALA A 146 2.07 14.56 9.43
C ALA A 146 1.29 15.43 10.43
N ARG A 147 0.71 16.52 9.95
CA ARG A 147 -0.26 17.37 10.64
C ARG A 147 -1.25 17.99 9.67
N SER A 148 -2.36 18.53 10.19
CA SER A 148 -3.24 19.37 9.39
C SER A 148 -2.50 20.61 8.91
N ALA A 149 -2.62 20.92 7.62
CA ALA A 149 -2.15 22.17 7.04
C ALA A 149 -3.05 23.32 7.47
N LYS A 150 -2.46 24.46 7.87
CA LYS A 150 -3.17 25.72 8.04
C LYS A 150 -3.44 26.37 6.68
N GLN A 151 -4.27 27.40 6.68
CA GLN A 151 -4.55 28.16 5.46
C GLN A 151 -3.26 28.74 4.86
N GLY A 152 -3.01 28.42 3.59
CA GLY A 152 -1.84 28.90 2.84
C GLY A 152 -0.57 28.08 2.99
N GLU A 153 -0.51 27.06 3.87
CA GLU A 153 0.66 26.21 4.05
C GLU A 153 0.76 25.09 2.99
N ALA A 154 -0.39 24.59 2.52
CA ALA A 154 -0.43 23.49 1.56
C ALA A 154 -0.15 23.99 0.12
N ASN A 155 0.78 23.32 -0.56
CA ASN A 155 1.08 23.54 -1.98
C ASN A 155 1.09 22.21 -2.74
N ALA A 156 1.39 22.21 -4.04
CA ALA A 156 1.37 21.01 -4.88
C ALA A 156 2.45 19.98 -4.48
N PHE A 157 3.53 20.38 -3.82
CA PHE A 157 4.68 19.54 -3.55
C PHE A 157 4.73 19.02 -2.10
N ASN A 158 4.08 19.71 -1.15
CA ASN A 158 4.13 19.34 0.27
C ASN A 158 2.88 18.64 0.81
N VAL A 159 1.84 18.48 0.00
CA VAL A 159 0.62 17.76 0.40
C VAL A 159 0.84 16.26 0.32
N ILE A 160 0.75 15.59 1.47
CA ILE A 160 0.79 14.13 1.60
C ILE A 160 -0.52 13.52 1.11
N GLY A 161 -1.64 14.17 1.43
CA GLY A 161 -2.97 13.66 1.12
C GLY A 161 -4.07 14.35 1.93
N ARG A 162 -5.22 13.66 2.07
CA ARG A 162 -6.38 14.15 2.83
C ARG A 162 -6.84 13.16 3.88
N ALA A 163 -7.10 13.65 5.08
CA ALA A 163 -7.63 12.85 6.18
C ALA A 163 -9.05 12.34 5.87
N LEU A 164 -9.27 11.04 6.07
CA LEU A 164 -10.59 10.39 5.98
C LEU A 164 -11.26 10.25 7.34
N THR A 165 -10.47 10.23 8.40
CA THR A 165 -10.94 10.18 9.79
C THR A 165 -10.44 11.41 10.55
N ALA A 166 -11.09 11.69 11.68
CA ALA A 166 -10.69 12.76 12.57
C ALA A 166 -9.91 12.23 13.77
N LYS A 167 -9.06 13.09 14.35
CA LYS A 167 -8.35 12.88 15.61
C LYS A 167 -8.43 14.17 16.42
N THR A 168 -8.92 14.11 17.66
CA THR A 168 -9.18 15.28 18.49
C THR A 168 -8.07 15.57 19.50
N THR A 169 -7.22 14.60 19.79
CA THR A 169 -6.09 14.74 20.72
C THR A 169 -4.93 15.49 20.06
N VAL A 170 -4.08 16.12 20.87
CA VAL A 170 -2.91 16.88 20.39
C VAL A 170 -1.66 16.01 20.31
N GLU A 171 -1.63 14.89 21.03
CA GLU A 171 -0.51 13.93 21.04
C GLU A 171 -0.40 13.23 19.68
N GLU A 172 0.67 12.48 19.49
CA GLU A 172 0.83 11.60 18.34
C GLU A 172 -0.29 10.56 18.28
N GLY A 173 -0.70 10.21 17.07
CA GLY A 173 -1.68 9.17 16.80
C GLY A 173 -1.77 8.89 15.31
N THR A 174 -2.82 8.23 14.88
CA THR A 174 -2.99 7.81 13.49
C THR A 174 -4.35 8.25 12.96
N VAL A 175 -4.40 8.67 11.69
CA VAL A 175 -5.62 8.89 10.93
C VAL A 175 -5.57 8.10 9.64
N GLU A 176 -6.72 7.61 9.17
CA GLU A 176 -6.85 7.14 7.79
C GLU A 176 -6.79 8.32 6.83
N ALA A 177 -6.01 8.21 5.77
CA ALA A 177 -5.91 9.24 4.74
C ALA A 177 -5.91 8.64 3.34
N ILE A 178 -6.38 9.43 2.36
CA ILE A 178 -6.06 9.21 0.95
C ILE A 178 -4.75 9.93 0.70
N VAL A 179 -3.70 9.17 0.45
CA VAL A 179 -2.39 9.67 0.04
C VAL A 179 -2.39 9.87 -1.47
N THR A 180 -1.83 10.96 -1.91
CA THR A 180 -1.56 11.26 -3.33
C THR A 180 -0.36 12.18 -3.35
N ILE A 181 0.78 11.62 -3.70
CA ILE A 181 2.02 12.39 -3.79
C ILE A 181 2.15 12.88 -5.24
N SER A 182 2.38 14.17 -5.39
CA SER A 182 2.66 14.82 -6.68
C SER A 182 4.14 15.23 -6.68
N ASN A 183 4.96 14.46 -7.38
CA ASN A 183 6.39 14.77 -7.59
C ASN A 183 6.59 15.44 -8.94
#